data_3289b0e8f2a05c79c31fc7752554b9a1
#
_entry.id   3289b0e8f2a05c79c31fc7752554b9a1
#
_cell.length_a   1.000
_cell.length_b   1.000
_cell.length_c   1.000
_cell.angle_alpha   90.00
_cell.angle_beta   90.00
_cell.angle_gamma   90.00
#
_symmetry.space_group_name_H-M   'P 1'
#
loop_
_entity.id
_entity.type
_entity.pdbx_description
1 polymer ?
#
loop_
_entity_poly.entity_id
_entity_poly.type
_entity_poly.pdbx_seq_one_letter_code
_entity_poly.pdbx_strand_id
1 'polypeptide(L)'
;YVLAVGLNWNPKYSYSALPEEYKGKKIPSHWVTMLTPVEPKEKGYPYFRNVYFSNIQADRAKRFITASGWNEELRIENFYLSNINASVESAGKIAYSKNFRLKDIHLTVEDKTKVQEEDNIDSRIEIDYK
;
A
#
# COMPACT_ATOMS: atom_id res chain seq x y z
N TYR A 1 -1.85 -7.59 -8.64
CA TYR A 1 -2.25 -6.21 -8.34
C TYR A 1 -1.90 -5.32 -9.53
N VAL A 2 -2.73 -4.34 -9.80
CA VAL A 2 -2.33 -3.22 -10.65
C VAL A 2 -1.45 -2.26 -9.82
N LEU A 3 -1.87 -1.97 -8.58
CA LEU A 3 -1.08 -1.21 -7.63
C LEU A 3 -1.13 -1.83 -6.24
N ALA A 4 0.03 -2.04 -5.64
CA ALA A 4 0.16 -2.45 -4.24
C ALA A 4 1.16 -1.52 -3.53
N VAL A 5 0.67 -0.81 -2.54
CA VAL A 5 1.44 0.16 -1.75
C VAL A 5 1.17 -0.06 -0.26
N GLY A 6 2.21 -0.13 0.53
CA GLY A 6 2.08 -0.24 1.98
C GLY A 6 3.34 0.28 2.67
N LEU A 7 3.16 0.75 3.89
CA LEU A 7 4.28 1.15 4.75
C LEU A 7 4.86 -0.02 5.54
N ASN A 8 4.20 -1.18 5.49
CA ASN A 8 4.66 -2.36 6.18
C ASN A 8 5.69 -3.11 5.34
N TRP A 9 6.86 -3.25 5.86
CA TRP A 9 7.82 -4.23 5.39
C TRP A 9 7.26 -5.64 5.59
N ASN A 10 7.78 -6.57 4.83
CA ASN A 10 7.49 -7.97 5.08
C ASN A 10 7.79 -8.28 6.56
N PRO A 11 6.88 -8.90 7.32
CA PRO A 11 7.08 -9.19 8.74
C PRO A 11 8.37 -9.94 9.06
N LYS A 12 8.91 -10.70 8.10
CA LYS A 12 10.20 -11.37 8.24
C LYS A 12 11.40 -10.41 8.30
N TYR A 13 11.21 -9.18 7.87
CA TYR A 13 12.25 -8.15 7.83
C TYR A 13 11.86 -6.88 8.61
N SER A 14 10.76 -6.93 9.38
CA SER A 14 10.36 -5.79 10.19
C SER A 14 11.08 -5.82 11.54
N TYR A 15 11.34 -4.65 12.08
CA TYR A 15 12.03 -4.45 13.37
C TYR A 15 11.34 -5.08 14.57
N SER A 16 10.15 -5.62 14.43
CA SER A 16 9.31 -5.95 15.56
C SER A 16 9.56 -7.34 16.14
N ALA A 17 10.06 -8.30 15.38
CA ALA A 17 10.38 -9.62 15.92
C ALA A 17 11.25 -10.47 14.98
N LEU A 18 12.21 -11.14 15.57
CA LEU A 18 12.89 -12.25 14.92
C LEU A 18 11.87 -13.39 14.73
N PRO A 19 11.73 -13.97 13.52
CA PRO A 19 10.86 -15.12 13.31
C PRO A 19 11.19 -16.25 14.29
N GLU A 20 10.19 -16.97 14.78
CA GLU A 20 10.35 -18.05 15.77
C GLU A 20 11.40 -19.08 15.35
N GLU A 21 11.45 -19.40 14.06
CA GLU A 21 12.41 -20.35 13.49
C GLU A 21 13.88 -19.97 13.66
N TYR A 22 14.16 -18.71 13.97
CA TYR A 22 15.50 -18.17 14.19
C TYR A 22 15.82 -17.84 15.64
N LYS A 23 14.87 -18.00 16.56
CA LYS A 23 15.12 -17.82 17.98
C LYS A 23 16.18 -18.81 18.47
N GLY A 24 17.20 -18.28 19.12
CA GLY A 24 18.33 -19.08 19.62
C GLY A 24 19.34 -19.54 18.56
N LYS A 25 19.17 -19.17 17.30
CA LYS A 25 20.13 -19.47 16.23
C LYS A 25 21.00 -18.27 15.91
N LYS A 26 22.20 -18.53 15.39
CA LYS A 26 23.05 -17.46 14.86
C LYS A 26 22.41 -16.87 13.62
N ILE A 27 22.11 -15.57 13.66
CA ILE A 27 21.55 -14.82 12.55
C ILE A 27 22.65 -14.08 11.76
N PRO A 28 22.45 -13.81 10.47
CA PRO A 28 23.37 -13.02 9.67
C PRO A 28 23.59 -11.62 10.28
N SER A 29 24.82 -11.10 10.20
CA SER A 29 25.16 -9.81 10.80
C SER A 29 24.30 -8.63 10.31
N HIS A 30 23.91 -8.62 9.04
CA HIS A 30 23.03 -7.58 8.50
C HIS A 30 21.61 -7.62 9.11
N TRP A 31 21.14 -8.78 9.59
CA TRP A 31 19.88 -8.87 10.33
C TRP A 31 19.97 -8.23 11.71
N VAL A 32 21.12 -8.33 12.36
CA VAL A 32 21.33 -7.65 13.64
C VAL A 32 21.12 -6.15 13.49
N THR A 33 21.67 -5.55 12.43
CA THR A 33 21.46 -4.13 12.12
C THR A 33 19.99 -3.82 11.84
N MET A 34 19.29 -4.65 11.06
CA MET A 34 17.87 -4.47 10.73
C MET A 34 16.95 -4.62 11.94
N LEU A 35 17.33 -5.45 12.91
CA LEU A 35 16.57 -5.70 14.13
C LEU A 35 16.93 -4.72 15.28
N THR A 36 17.92 -3.86 15.07
CA THR A 36 18.31 -2.88 16.07
C THR A 36 17.27 -1.75 16.12
N PRO A 37 16.69 -1.45 17.29
CA PRO A 37 15.74 -0.33 17.41
C PRO A 37 16.37 0.98 16.98
N VAL A 38 15.59 1.79 16.29
CA VAL A 38 15.96 3.15 15.90
C VAL A 38 15.58 4.11 17.02
N GLU A 39 16.53 4.94 17.45
CA GLU A 39 16.30 5.95 18.48
C GLU A 39 16.57 7.37 17.93
N PRO A 40 15.64 8.34 18.12
CA PRO A 40 14.31 8.14 18.65
C PRO A 40 13.42 7.34 17.68
N LYS A 41 12.43 6.63 18.23
CA LYS A 41 11.55 5.69 17.50
C LYS A 41 10.92 6.29 16.23
N GLU A 42 10.59 7.56 16.25
CA GLU A 42 9.97 8.30 15.15
C GLU A 42 10.86 8.34 13.89
N LYS A 43 12.16 8.27 14.04
CA LYS A 43 13.10 8.21 12.90
C LYS A 43 13.07 6.87 12.15
N GLY A 44 12.52 5.84 12.76
CA GLY A 44 12.35 4.54 12.13
C GLY A 44 11.08 4.41 11.30
N TYR A 45 10.19 5.40 11.31
CA TYR A 45 8.94 5.34 10.56
C TYR A 45 9.15 5.72 9.10
N PRO A 46 8.69 4.88 8.16
CA PRO A 46 8.76 5.22 6.75
C PRO A 46 7.72 6.28 6.39
N TYR A 47 8.12 7.20 5.52
CA TYR A 47 7.21 8.14 4.87
C TYR A 47 7.12 7.81 3.40
N PHE A 48 5.89 7.65 2.88
CA PHE A 48 5.66 7.42 1.47
C PHE A 48 4.65 8.44 0.95
N ARG A 49 5.12 9.33 0.10
CA ARG A 49 4.34 10.47 -0.39
C ARG A 49 4.77 10.95 -1.76
N ASN A 50 3.93 11.78 -2.37
CA ASN A 50 4.17 12.45 -3.66
C ASN A 50 4.38 11.44 -4.79
N VAL A 51 3.41 10.54 -4.98
CA VAL A 51 3.46 9.45 -5.94
C VAL A 51 2.48 9.71 -7.07
N TYR A 52 2.94 9.59 -8.30
CA TYR A 52 2.17 9.83 -9.51
C TYR A 52 2.23 8.60 -10.42
N PHE A 53 1.07 8.03 -10.73
CA PHE A 53 0.94 6.97 -11.71
C PHE A 53 -0.07 7.36 -12.78
N SER A 54 0.29 7.18 -14.03
CA SER A 54 -0.62 7.44 -15.13
C SER A 54 -0.39 6.51 -16.31
N ASN A 55 -1.39 6.46 -17.21
CA ASN A 55 -1.30 5.73 -18.46
C ASN A 55 -1.04 4.23 -18.28
N ILE A 56 -1.82 3.59 -17.39
CA ILE A 56 -1.68 2.17 -17.10
C ILE A 56 -2.81 1.40 -17.80
N GLN A 57 -2.42 0.35 -18.50
CA GLN A 57 -3.35 -0.64 -19.01
C GLN A 57 -3.00 -2.01 -18.41
N ALA A 58 -3.99 -2.68 -17.81
CA ALA A 58 -3.81 -3.98 -17.21
C ALA A 58 -4.96 -4.92 -17.57
N ASP A 59 -4.64 -6.13 -17.93
CA ASP A 59 -5.61 -7.16 -18.24
C ASP A 59 -5.48 -8.33 -17.28
N ARG A 60 -6.61 -8.78 -16.73
CA ARG A 60 -6.73 -9.93 -15.82
C ARG A 60 -5.83 -9.86 -14.59
N ALA A 61 -5.72 -8.72 -13.96
CA ALA A 61 -5.04 -8.61 -12.70
C ALA A 61 -5.93 -9.11 -11.54
N LYS A 62 -5.36 -9.72 -10.54
CA LYS A 62 -6.10 -10.25 -9.39
C LYS A 62 -6.81 -9.15 -8.59
N ARG A 63 -6.20 -7.99 -8.44
CA ARG A 63 -6.78 -6.87 -7.70
C ARG A 63 -6.32 -5.54 -8.29
N PHE A 64 -7.23 -4.55 -8.30
CA PHE A 64 -6.86 -3.23 -8.78
C PHE A 64 -5.91 -2.55 -7.81
N ILE A 65 -6.34 -2.30 -6.58
CA ILE A 65 -5.53 -1.53 -5.65
C ILE A 65 -5.50 -2.14 -4.24
N THR A 66 -4.33 -2.11 -3.64
CA THR A 66 -4.14 -2.23 -2.20
C THR A 66 -3.16 -1.15 -1.79
N ALA A 67 -3.66 -0.12 -1.11
CA ALA A 67 -2.84 1.00 -0.67
C ALA A 67 -3.18 1.31 0.79
N SER A 68 -2.18 1.33 1.66
CA SER A 68 -2.41 1.59 3.06
C SER A 68 -1.24 2.28 3.72
N GLY A 69 -1.54 3.34 4.47
CA GLY A 69 -0.68 3.80 5.54
C GLY A 69 -0.63 2.79 6.68
N TRP A 70 0.07 3.11 7.72
CA TRP A 70 0.20 2.24 8.89
C TRP A 70 -0.96 2.42 9.87
N ASN A 71 -1.29 3.67 10.17
CA ASN A 71 -2.36 4.07 11.07
C ASN A 71 -2.78 5.52 10.79
N GLU A 72 -3.60 6.09 11.63
CA GLU A 72 -4.09 7.47 11.51
C GLU A 72 -2.99 8.54 11.53
N GLU A 73 -1.87 8.28 12.18
CA GLU A 73 -0.74 9.21 12.29
C GLU A 73 0.26 9.05 11.14
N LEU A 74 0.44 7.82 10.66
CA LEU A 74 1.40 7.46 9.62
C LEU A 74 0.68 7.06 8.34
N ARG A 75 0.20 8.07 7.63
CA ARG A 75 -0.56 7.92 6.38
C ARG A 75 0.36 7.90 5.17
N ILE A 76 -0.12 7.26 4.10
CA ILE A 76 0.40 7.54 2.76
C ILE A 76 -0.20 8.86 2.28
N GLU A 77 0.57 9.72 1.63
CA GLU A 77 0.14 11.06 1.30
C GLU A 77 0.42 11.46 -0.15
N ASN A 78 -0.49 12.25 -0.71
CA ASN A 78 -0.34 12.83 -2.04
C ASN A 78 -0.12 11.76 -3.12
N PHE A 79 -1.08 10.88 -3.28
CA PHE A 79 -1.12 9.88 -4.34
C PHE A 79 -2.05 10.32 -5.45
N TYR A 80 -1.56 10.32 -6.66
CA TYR A 80 -2.29 10.74 -7.85
C TYR A 80 -2.21 9.66 -8.92
N LEU A 81 -3.34 9.01 -9.17
CA LEU A 81 -3.47 7.98 -10.20
C LEU A 81 -4.44 8.46 -11.26
N SER A 82 -4.04 8.38 -12.51
CA SER A 82 -4.88 8.85 -13.62
C SER A 82 -4.73 8.01 -14.88
N ASN A 83 -5.79 8.03 -15.70
CA ASN A 83 -5.82 7.35 -16.99
C ASN A 83 -5.40 5.86 -16.86
N ILE A 84 -6.20 5.11 -16.11
CA ILE A 84 -5.99 3.68 -15.89
C ILE A 84 -7.18 2.91 -16.44
N ASN A 85 -6.91 1.93 -17.27
CA ASN A 85 -7.90 0.99 -17.79
C ASN A 85 -7.50 -0.42 -17.40
N ALA A 86 -8.32 -1.09 -16.59
CA ALA A 86 -7.96 -2.40 -16.07
C ALA A 86 -9.16 -3.35 -15.98
N SER A 87 -8.91 -4.63 -16.25
CA SER A 87 -9.78 -5.72 -15.87
C SER A 87 -9.18 -6.50 -14.71
N VAL A 88 -9.96 -6.73 -13.66
CA VAL A 88 -9.49 -7.27 -12.39
C VAL A 88 -10.52 -8.23 -11.79
N GLU A 89 -10.08 -9.17 -10.98
CA GLU A 89 -10.98 -10.03 -10.21
C GLU A 89 -11.71 -9.22 -9.12
N SER A 90 -10.98 -8.37 -8.38
CA SER A 90 -11.52 -7.54 -7.29
C SER A 90 -11.00 -6.11 -7.31
N ALA A 91 -11.77 -5.17 -6.78
CA ALA A 91 -11.41 -3.75 -6.78
C ALA A 91 -10.32 -3.42 -5.72
N GLY A 92 -10.48 -3.87 -4.49
CA GLY A 92 -9.49 -3.67 -3.43
C GLY A 92 -9.79 -2.56 -2.44
N LYS A 93 -8.75 -2.00 -1.80
CA LYS A 93 -8.92 -1.09 -0.66
C LYS A 93 -7.85 -0.01 -0.61
N ILE A 94 -8.25 1.17 -0.14
CA ILE A 94 -7.39 2.29 0.22
C ILE A 94 -7.65 2.65 1.69
N ALA A 95 -6.60 2.63 2.50
CA ALA A 95 -6.72 2.90 3.93
C ALA A 95 -5.61 3.82 4.43
N TYR A 96 -5.90 4.59 5.48
CA TYR A 96 -4.94 5.47 6.13
C TYR A 96 -4.15 6.33 5.14
N SER A 97 -4.88 7.01 4.26
CA SER A 97 -4.31 7.91 3.27
C SER A 97 -4.71 9.36 3.52
N LYS A 98 -3.95 10.28 2.95
CA LYS A 98 -4.26 11.70 2.89
C LYS A 98 -4.03 12.21 1.49
N ASN A 99 -5.02 12.95 0.95
CA ASN A 99 -4.96 13.47 -0.41
C ASN A 99 -4.68 12.40 -1.46
N PHE A 100 -5.53 11.36 -1.48
CA PHE A 100 -5.48 10.29 -2.47
C PHE A 100 -6.45 10.61 -3.61
N ARG A 101 -5.97 10.65 -4.83
CA ARG A 101 -6.74 11.03 -6.02
C ARG A 101 -6.73 9.92 -7.06
N LEU A 102 -7.90 9.47 -7.44
CA LEU A 102 -8.11 8.61 -8.62
C LEU A 102 -8.96 9.39 -9.63
N LYS A 103 -8.48 9.53 -10.85
CA LYS A 103 -9.16 10.23 -11.93
C LYS A 103 -9.02 9.48 -13.25
N ASP A 104 -10.07 9.46 -14.04
CA ASP A 104 -10.10 8.75 -15.34
C ASP A 104 -9.70 7.27 -15.18
N ILE A 105 -10.34 6.59 -14.24
CA ILE A 105 -10.12 5.19 -13.94
C ILE A 105 -11.30 4.37 -14.47
N HIS A 106 -11.03 3.45 -15.37
CA HIS A 106 -12.02 2.54 -15.95
C HIS A 106 -11.71 1.11 -15.51
N LEU A 107 -12.61 0.53 -14.71
CA LEU A 107 -12.44 -0.82 -14.18
C LEU A 107 -13.56 -1.76 -14.64
N THR A 108 -13.16 -2.89 -15.14
CA THR A 108 -14.02 -4.08 -15.23
C THR A 108 -13.68 -5.00 -14.07
N VAL A 109 -14.62 -5.20 -13.15
CA VAL A 109 -14.39 -5.97 -11.90
C VAL A 109 -15.27 -7.21 -11.92
N GLU A 110 -14.65 -8.40 -11.89
CA GLU A 110 -15.34 -9.68 -12.00
C GLU A 110 -16.32 -9.92 -10.83
N ASP A 111 -15.86 -9.74 -9.60
CA ASP A 111 -16.66 -9.96 -8.39
C ASP A 111 -17.63 -8.83 -8.06
N LYS A 112 -17.72 -7.80 -8.93
CA LYS A 112 -18.58 -6.62 -8.77
C LYS A 112 -18.32 -5.79 -7.50
N THR A 113 -17.21 -6.00 -6.83
CA THR A 113 -16.82 -5.15 -5.70
C THR A 113 -16.42 -3.75 -6.15
N LYS A 114 -16.48 -2.80 -5.23
CA LYS A 114 -15.95 -1.44 -5.41
C LYS A 114 -14.76 -1.23 -4.52
N VAL A 115 -13.92 -0.26 -4.84
CA VAL A 115 -12.81 0.13 -3.96
C VAL A 115 -13.36 0.54 -2.61
N GLN A 116 -12.87 -0.13 -1.57
CA GLN A 116 -13.19 0.19 -0.18
C GLN A 116 -12.30 1.31 0.32
N GLU A 117 -12.85 2.20 1.10
CA GLU A 117 -12.13 3.29 1.75
C GLU A 117 -12.21 3.15 3.27
N GLU A 118 -11.09 3.36 3.96
CA GLU A 118 -11.01 3.31 5.41
C GLU A 118 -10.06 4.38 5.94
N ASP A 119 -10.53 5.22 6.85
CA ASP A 119 -9.73 6.28 7.51
C ASP A 119 -8.90 7.15 6.55
N ASN A 120 -9.49 7.52 5.43
CA ASN A 120 -8.86 8.41 4.46
C ASN A 120 -9.25 9.88 4.73
N ILE A 121 -8.31 10.80 4.53
CA ILE A 121 -8.51 12.24 4.64
C ILE A 121 -8.34 12.86 3.26
N ASP A 122 -9.29 13.70 2.85
CA ASP A 122 -9.26 14.42 1.56
C ASP A 122 -9.07 13.49 0.35
N SER A 123 -9.68 12.31 0.39
CA SER A 123 -9.67 11.40 -0.75
C SER A 123 -10.70 11.81 -1.81
N ARG A 124 -10.37 11.59 -3.07
CA ARG A 124 -11.29 11.71 -4.19
C ARG A 124 -11.10 10.53 -5.12
N ILE A 125 -12.05 9.62 -5.10
CA ILE A 125 -11.99 8.35 -5.81
C ILE A 125 -13.04 8.37 -6.93
N GLU A 126 -12.61 8.70 -8.14
CA GLU A 126 -13.46 8.76 -9.32
C GLU A 126 -13.14 7.53 -10.19
N ILE A 127 -14.06 6.54 -10.18
CA ILE A 127 -13.91 5.29 -10.92
C ILE A 127 -15.18 5.01 -11.70
N ASP A 128 -15.01 4.75 -12.99
CA ASP A 128 -16.03 4.23 -13.88
C ASP A 128 -15.95 2.69 -13.86
N TYR A 129 -16.98 2.06 -13.31
CA TYR A 129 -17.09 0.60 -13.24
C TYR A 129 -17.93 0.07 -14.38
N LYS A 130 -17.37 -0.82 -15.15
CA LYS A 130 -18.05 -1.52 -16.25
C LYS A 130 -18.62 -2.87 -15.82
#